data_873b59e382cd20fe0434d651cb714afa
#
_entry.id   873b59e382cd20fe0434d651cb714afa
#
_cell.length_a   1.000
_cell.length_b   1.000
_cell.length_c   1.000
_cell.angle_alpha   90.00
_cell.angle_beta   90.00
_cell.angle_gamma   90.00
#
_symmetry.space_group_name_H-M   'P 1'
#
loop_
_entity.id
_entity.type
_entity.pdbx_description
1 polymer ?
#
loop_
_entity_poly.entity_id
_entity_poly.type
_entity_poly.pdbx_seq_one_letter_code
_entity_poly.pdbx_strand_id
1 'polypeptide(L)'
;YPIPGLCQVASDTDVFLLDPLTIEDWQPFKDYLGNSDTRKVMHACMEDLELIFAHLQIVPSNVFDTQLANAYVSEDYSLSYARLVERSLGVVLDKQQTRSDWLQRPLSDDQLRYAVDDVAHLTAVYEQLLQQLNDRQRWAWFEEDMRQRAAYAEPQPQLYYRQVKRAWQLDEVQLSALQRLCEWRENAARRLDVPRNRVIWDEHLLAFAQLHSLSESTLANFLPAAVVRRFGSQLID
;
A
#
# COMPACT_ATOMS: atom_id res chain seq x y z
N TYR A 1 6.45 -8.17 -6.68
CA TYR A 1 5.47 -7.82 -5.65
C TYR A 1 6.15 -7.74 -4.30
N PRO A 2 5.65 -6.92 -3.35
CA PRO A 2 6.27 -6.83 -2.04
C PRO A 2 6.16 -8.16 -1.30
N ILE A 3 7.26 -8.56 -0.65
CA ILE A 3 7.33 -9.74 0.20
C ILE A 3 7.13 -9.27 1.65
N PRO A 4 6.21 -9.86 2.44
CA PRO A 4 6.04 -9.49 3.83
C PRO A 4 7.28 -9.90 4.62
N GLY A 5 7.90 -8.93 5.29
CA GLY A 5 9.09 -9.17 6.09
C GLY A 5 8.77 -9.56 7.54
N LEU A 6 7.76 -8.91 8.12
CA LEU A 6 7.28 -9.16 9.48
C LEU A 6 5.86 -8.61 9.61
N CYS A 7 5.00 -9.27 10.38
CA CYS A 7 3.70 -8.74 10.74
C CYS A 7 3.64 -8.49 12.25
N GLN A 8 3.31 -7.25 12.63
CA GLN A 8 3.19 -6.84 14.02
C GLN A 8 1.71 -6.71 14.40
N VAL A 9 1.34 -7.27 15.54
CA VAL A 9 -0.01 -7.17 16.09
C VAL A 9 0.09 -6.85 17.57
N ALA A 10 -0.59 -5.79 18.01
CA ALA A 10 -0.72 -5.46 19.42
C ALA A 10 -2.15 -5.69 19.91
N SER A 11 -2.27 -6.22 21.11
CA SER A 11 -3.47 -6.17 21.94
C SER A 11 -3.29 -5.14 23.06
N ASP A 12 -4.25 -5.04 23.96
CA ASP A 12 -4.15 -4.13 25.11
C ASP A 12 -3.01 -4.53 26.08
N THR A 13 -2.57 -5.78 26.05
CA THR A 13 -1.59 -6.33 27.00
C THR A 13 -0.32 -6.86 26.34
N ASP A 14 -0.39 -7.28 25.09
CA ASP A 14 0.70 -8.02 24.46
C ASP A 14 0.98 -7.52 23.04
N VAL A 15 2.24 -7.68 22.61
CA VAL A 15 2.66 -7.46 21.22
C VAL A 15 3.15 -8.79 20.64
N PHE A 16 2.63 -9.15 19.48
CA PHE A 16 2.98 -10.36 18.75
C PHE A 16 3.73 -9.98 17.46
N LEU A 17 4.87 -10.60 17.26
CA LEU A 17 5.64 -10.49 16.03
C LEU A 17 5.48 -11.81 15.25
N LEU A 18 4.71 -11.77 14.18
CA LEU A 18 4.43 -12.91 13.33
C LEU A 18 5.43 -12.94 12.18
N ASP A 19 6.20 -14.03 12.07
CA ASP A 19 7.19 -14.18 11.02
C ASP A 19 6.59 -14.85 9.77
N PRO A 20 6.31 -14.09 8.69
CA PRO A 20 5.69 -14.64 7.50
C PRO A 20 6.55 -15.68 6.77
N LEU A 21 7.86 -15.72 7.05
CA LEU A 21 8.75 -16.67 6.41
C LEU A 21 8.70 -18.07 7.04
N THR A 22 8.07 -18.21 8.21
CA THR A 22 8.02 -19.46 8.98
C THR A 22 6.60 -19.96 9.25
N ILE A 23 5.59 -19.11 9.13
CA ILE A 23 4.18 -19.50 9.38
C ILE A 23 3.63 -20.22 8.15
N GLU A 24 3.21 -21.46 8.33
CA GLU A 24 2.58 -22.26 7.29
C GLU A 24 1.04 -22.14 7.28
N ASP A 25 0.42 -22.05 8.46
CA ASP A 25 -1.03 -21.91 8.60
C ASP A 25 -1.43 -20.50 9.03
N TRP A 26 -2.00 -19.76 8.09
CA TRP A 26 -2.51 -18.41 8.29
C TRP A 26 -4.02 -18.36 8.62
N GLN A 27 -4.70 -19.52 8.70
CA GLN A 27 -6.15 -19.51 8.89
C GLN A 27 -6.59 -18.79 10.18
N PRO A 28 -5.95 -18.99 11.35
CA PRO A 28 -6.31 -18.25 12.56
C PRO A 28 -6.19 -16.73 12.40
N PHE A 29 -5.18 -16.26 11.68
CA PHE A 29 -5.00 -14.83 11.42
C PHE A 29 -6.01 -14.30 10.40
N LYS A 30 -6.37 -15.09 9.39
CA LYS A 30 -7.46 -14.76 8.47
C LYS A 30 -8.80 -14.63 9.19
N ASP A 31 -9.10 -15.54 10.10
CA ASP A 31 -10.33 -15.52 10.90
C ASP A 31 -10.37 -14.25 11.78
N TYR A 32 -9.24 -13.88 12.39
CA TYR A 32 -9.11 -12.61 13.11
C TYR A 32 -9.33 -11.40 12.19
N LEU A 33 -8.67 -11.36 11.02
CA LEU A 33 -8.82 -10.26 10.07
C LEU A 33 -10.26 -10.13 9.54
N GLY A 34 -10.94 -11.24 9.31
CA GLY A 34 -12.33 -11.30 8.82
C GLY A 34 -13.38 -11.02 9.90
N ASN A 35 -13.03 -11.06 11.18
CA ASN A 35 -13.99 -10.87 12.26
C ASN A 35 -14.45 -9.40 12.34
N SER A 36 -15.73 -9.14 12.06
CA SER A 36 -16.32 -7.79 12.10
C SER A 36 -16.47 -7.22 13.50
N ASP A 37 -16.47 -8.06 14.55
CA ASP A 37 -16.65 -7.63 15.92
C ASP A 37 -15.34 -7.07 16.53
N THR A 38 -14.21 -7.40 15.90
CA THR A 38 -12.90 -6.93 16.32
C THR A 38 -12.42 -5.79 15.42
N ARG A 39 -12.11 -4.63 16.00
CA ARG A 39 -11.53 -3.51 15.28
C ARG A 39 -10.04 -3.73 15.03
N LYS A 40 -9.63 -3.56 13.77
CA LYS A 40 -8.22 -3.56 13.36
C LYS A 40 -7.76 -2.13 13.20
N VAL A 41 -6.90 -1.69 14.13
CA VAL A 41 -6.32 -0.35 14.11
C VAL A 41 -5.00 -0.41 13.35
N MET A 42 -4.86 0.42 12.34
CA MET A 42 -3.68 0.50 11.49
C MET A 42 -3.27 1.97 11.30
N HIS A 43 -2.10 2.22 10.72
CA HIS A 43 -1.66 3.56 10.35
C HIS A 43 -1.26 3.59 8.88
N ALA A 44 -1.89 4.47 8.08
CA ALA A 44 -1.65 4.58 6.63
C ALA A 44 -1.82 3.24 5.89
N CYS A 45 -2.90 2.53 6.19
CA CYS A 45 -3.10 1.09 5.97
C CYS A 45 -3.19 0.62 4.50
N MET A 46 -3.16 1.51 3.51
CA MET A 46 -3.45 1.12 2.12
C MET A 46 -2.45 0.10 1.57
N GLU A 47 -1.15 0.29 1.84
CA GLU A 47 -0.11 -0.66 1.39
C GLU A 47 -0.22 -1.99 2.13
N ASP A 48 -0.58 -1.96 3.42
CA ASP A 48 -0.80 -3.17 4.22
C ASP A 48 -2.02 -3.97 3.73
N LEU A 49 -3.12 -3.28 3.39
CA LEU A 49 -4.30 -3.94 2.82
C LEU A 49 -3.98 -4.62 1.48
N GLU A 50 -3.20 -3.96 0.61
CA GLU A 50 -2.72 -4.55 -0.64
C GLU A 50 -1.86 -5.79 -0.37
N LEU A 51 -0.95 -5.70 0.60
CA LEU A 51 -0.06 -6.80 0.98
C LEU A 51 -0.84 -7.99 1.57
N ILE A 52 -1.77 -7.71 2.50
CA ILE A 52 -2.65 -8.72 3.11
C ILE A 52 -3.46 -9.43 2.03
N PHE A 53 -4.09 -8.66 1.12
CA PHE A 53 -4.85 -9.26 0.03
C PHE A 53 -3.98 -10.11 -0.89
N ALA A 54 -2.79 -9.61 -1.26
CA ALA A 54 -1.88 -10.34 -2.15
C ALA A 54 -1.44 -11.70 -1.56
N HIS A 55 -1.17 -11.77 -0.25
CA HIS A 55 -0.66 -12.97 0.39
C HIS A 55 -1.73 -13.86 1.00
N LEU A 56 -2.76 -13.29 1.59
CA LEU A 56 -3.77 -14.03 2.34
C LEU A 56 -5.10 -14.15 1.62
N GLN A 57 -5.32 -13.42 0.52
CA GLN A 57 -6.57 -13.40 -0.25
C GLN A 57 -7.79 -13.07 0.63
N ILE A 58 -7.61 -12.15 1.57
CA ILE A 58 -8.66 -11.63 2.45
C ILE A 58 -8.61 -10.11 2.50
N VAL A 59 -9.78 -9.49 2.60
CA VAL A 59 -9.92 -8.08 2.93
C VAL A 59 -10.28 -7.97 4.41
N PRO A 60 -9.46 -7.32 5.24
CA PRO A 60 -9.77 -7.15 6.65
C PRO A 60 -11.08 -6.36 6.84
N SER A 61 -11.93 -6.83 7.75
CA SER A 61 -13.16 -6.14 8.14
C SER A 61 -12.91 -5.20 9.31
N ASN A 62 -13.77 -4.20 9.50
CA ASN A 62 -13.75 -3.27 10.64
C ASN A 62 -12.39 -2.61 10.87
N VAL A 63 -11.79 -2.07 9.78
CA VAL A 63 -10.49 -1.38 9.81
C VAL A 63 -10.65 0.07 10.24
N PHE A 64 -9.70 0.57 11.03
CA PHE A 64 -9.56 1.97 11.42
C PHE A 64 -8.14 2.45 11.09
N ASP A 65 -8.02 3.42 10.19
CA ASP A 65 -6.75 4.03 9.82
C ASP A 65 -6.53 5.31 10.65
N THR A 66 -5.53 5.28 11.52
CA THR A 66 -5.19 6.43 12.39
C THR A 66 -4.67 7.64 11.61
N GLN A 67 -4.05 7.47 10.44
CA GLN A 67 -3.65 8.58 9.59
C GLN A 67 -4.88 9.27 8.96
N LEU A 68 -5.82 8.49 8.44
CA LEU A 68 -7.07 9.04 7.94
C LEU A 68 -7.90 9.71 9.04
N ALA A 69 -8.03 9.07 10.21
CA ALA A 69 -8.74 9.65 11.35
C ALA A 69 -8.13 11.00 11.75
N ASN A 70 -6.79 11.08 11.78
CA ASN A 70 -6.08 12.32 12.04
C ASN A 70 -6.39 13.40 11.00
N ALA A 71 -6.51 13.07 9.72
CA ALA A 71 -6.86 14.02 8.67
C ALA A 71 -8.25 14.64 8.87
N TYR A 72 -9.17 13.92 9.52
CA TYR A 72 -10.48 14.44 9.87
C TYR A 72 -10.49 15.36 11.10
N VAL A 73 -9.48 15.29 11.96
CA VAL A 73 -9.47 16.03 13.24
C VAL A 73 -8.35 17.05 13.35
N SER A 74 -7.46 17.14 12.36
CA SER A 74 -6.35 18.11 12.37
C SER A 74 -6.11 18.70 10.99
N GLU A 75 -5.23 19.71 10.91
CA GLU A 75 -4.79 20.31 9.64
C GLU A 75 -3.66 19.48 8.99
N ASP A 76 -3.01 18.62 9.76
CA ASP A 76 -1.93 17.75 9.30
C ASP A 76 -2.49 16.43 8.76
N TYR A 77 -2.89 16.39 7.51
CA TYR A 77 -3.59 15.25 6.91
C TYR A 77 -2.69 14.04 6.57
N SER A 78 -1.37 14.15 6.65
CA SER A 78 -0.43 13.07 6.28
C SER A 78 0.71 12.94 7.29
N LEU A 79 0.39 12.83 8.57
CA LEU A 79 1.39 12.57 9.61
C LEU A 79 1.89 11.13 9.52
N SER A 80 3.20 10.94 9.70
CA SER A 80 3.76 9.61 9.95
C SER A 80 3.36 9.11 11.34
N TYR A 81 3.36 7.79 11.53
CA TYR A 81 3.03 7.17 12.83
C TYR A 81 3.84 7.76 13.99
N ALA A 82 5.16 7.83 13.86
CA ALA A 82 6.00 8.39 14.91
C ALA A 82 5.65 9.84 15.27
N ARG A 83 5.29 10.68 14.30
CA ARG A 83 4.85 12.06 14.55
C ARG A 83 3.48 12.11 15.19
N LEU A 84 2.60 11.19 14.82
CA LEU A 84 1.27 11.10 15.42
C LEU A 84 1.37 10.66 16.89
N VAL A 85 2.20 9.66 17.19
CA VAL A 85 2.48 9.21 18.56
C VAL A 85 3.13 10.32 19.39
N GLU A 86 4.14 10.99 18.87
CA GLU A 86 4.80 12.11 19.54
C GLU A 86 3.78 13.22 19.91
N ARG A 87 2.93 13.59 18.95
CA ARG A 87 1.92 14.64 19.18
C ARG A 87 0.82 14.22 20.14
N SER A 88 0.35 12.98 20.03
CA SER A 88 -0.79 12.48 20.82
C SER A 88 -0.39 12.07 22.23
N LEU A 89 0.78 11.47 22.37
CA LEU A 89 1.20 10.82 23.62
C LEU A 89 2.48 11.42 24.23
N GLY A 90 3.19 12.31 23.52
CA GLY A 90 4.48 12.86 23.94
C GLY A 90 5.63 11.84 23.88
N VAL A 91 5.44 10.70 23.22
CA VAL A 91 6.44 9.63 23.10
C VAL A 91 7.20 9.80 21.80
N VAL A 92 8.54 9.80 21.90
CA VAL A 92 9.43 9.89 20.73
C VAL A 92 9.88 8.48 20.33
N LEU A 93 9.51 8.05 19.12
CA LEU A 93 9.89 6.74 18.58
C LEU A 93 11.21 6.80 17.80
N ASP A 94 12.02 5.74 17.90
CA ASP A 94 13.22 5.57 17.09
C ASP A 94 12.84 5.24 15.62
N LYS A 95 13.63 5.75 14.66
CA LYS A 95 13.42 5.56 13.22
C LYS A 95 14.57 4.84 12.52
N GLN A 96 15.56 4.35 13.27
CA GLN A 96 16.81 3.86 12.69
C GLN A 96 16.63 2.60 11.84
N GLN A 97 15.61 1.78 12.13
CA GLN A 97 15.41 0.50 11.45
C GLN A 97 14.44 0.54 10.24
N THR A 98 13.91 1.69 9.89
CA THR A 98 12.92 1.84 8.78
C THR A 98 13.41 1.25 7.44
N ARG A 99 14.75 1.27 7.19
CA ARG A 99 15.36 0.82 5.92
C ARG A 99 16.24 -0.41 6.08
N SER A 100 16.14 -1.13 7.20
CA SER A 100 16.90 -2.36 7.42
C SER A 100 16.37 -3.51 6.58
N ASP A 101 17.14 -4.58 6.43
CA ASP A 101 16.71 -5.78 5.72
C ASP A 101 15.78 -6.61 6.63
N TRP A 102 14.47 -6.51 6.37
CA TRP A 102 13.43 -7.22 7.10
C TRP A 102 13.23 -8.68 6.65
N LEU A 103 13.95 -9.13 5.63
CA LEU A 103 13.94 -10.53 5.19
C LEU A 103 15.09 -11.33 5.80
N GLN A 104 16.09 -10.66 6.37
CA GLN A 104 17.18 -11.33 7.06
C GLN A 104 16.68 -12.07 8.31
N ARG A 105 17.24 -13.25 8.59
CA ARG A 105 17.00 -14.01 9.83
C ARG A 105 18.33 -14.47 10.45
N PRO A 106 18.43 -14.43 11.79
CA PRO A 106 17.48 -13.85 12.74
C PRO A 106 17.41 -12.33 12.62
N LEU A 107 16.28 -11.73 13.04
CA LEU A 107 16.18 -10.29 13.23
C LEU A 107 17.05 -9.87 14.41
N SER A 108 17.66 -8.67 14.34
CA SER A 108 18.42 -8.11 15.45
C SER A 108 17.50 -7.62 16.58
N ASP A 109 18.05 -7.47 17.78
CA ASP A 109 17.32 -6.91 18.93
C ASP A 109 16.78 -5.49 18.65
N ASP A 110 17.53 -4.69 17.85
CA ASP A 110 17.09 -3.36 17.44
C ASP A 110 15.88 -3.41 16.48
N GLN A 111 15.89 -4.36 15.55
CA GLN A 111 14.74 -4.60 14.66
C GLN A 111 13.52 -5.08 15.45
N LEU A 112 13.71 -5.99 16.40
CA LEU A 112 12.60 -6.49 17.23
C LEU A 112 12.01 -5.36 18.09
N ARG A 113 12.84 -4.51 18.70
CA ARG A 113 12.36 -3.34 19.45
C ARG A 113 11.60 -2.36 18.55
N TYR A 114 12.16 -2.04 17.41
CA TYR A 114 11.52 -1.17 16.44
C TYR A 114 10.14 -1.72 16.02
N ALA A 115 10.05 -3.03 15.72
CA ALA A 115 8.80 -3.68 15.34
C ALA A 115 7.72 -3.64 16.45
N VAL A 116 8.13 -3.76 17.71
CA VAL A 116 7.24 -3.58 18.86
C VAL A 116 6.73 -2.14 18.94
N ASP A 117 7.63 -1.16 18.81
CA ASP A 117 7.29 0.27 18.89
C ASP A 117 6.33 0.72 17.77
N ASP A 118 6.38 0.07 16.60
CA ASP A 118 5.50 0.39 15.46
C ASP A 118 4.00 0.08 15.72
N VAL A 119 3.68 -0.72 16.75
CA VAL A 119 2.29 -1.08 17.08
C VAL A 119 1.90 -0.80 18.52
N ALA A 120 2.86 -0.69 19.43
CA ALA A 120 2.61 -0.59 20.88
C ALA A 120 1.71 0.59 21.30
N HIS A 121 1.67 1.65 20.50
CA HIS A 121 0.92 2.87 20.83
C HIS A 121 -0.38 3.03 20.01
N LEU A 122 -0.71 2.08 19.13
CA LEU A 122 -1.86 2.20 18.23
C LEU A 122 -3.18 2.32 18.98
N THR A 123 -3.37 1.51 20.03
CA THR A 123 -4.61 1.54 20.84
C THR A 123 -4.83 2.89 21.52
N ALA A 124 -3.79 3.44 22.16
CA ALA A 124 -3.89 4.74 22.85
C ALA A 124 -4.14 5.90 21.85
N VAL A 125 -3.50 5.87 20.68
CA VAL A 125 -3.74 6.85 19.61
C VAL A 125 -5.15 6.71 19.05
N TYR A 126 -5.62 5.48 18.85
CA TYR A 126 -6.99 5.19 18.38
C TYR A 126 -8.04 5.79 19.33
N GLU A 127 -7.93 5.56 20.63
CA GLU A 127 -8.89 6.07 21.62
C GLU A 127 -9.01 7.59 21.58
N GLN A 128 -7.88 8.29 21.51
CA GLN A 128 -7.88 9.75 21.40
C GLN A 128 -8.49 10.25 20.09
N LEU A 129 -8.17 9.61 18.96
CA LEU A 129 -8.72 9.99 17.65
C LEU A 129 -10.21 9.70 17.57
N LEU A 130 -10.67 8.58 18.13
CA LEU A 130 -12.09 8.23 18.22
C LEU A 130 -12.87 9.28 19.01
N GLN A 131 -12.35 9.70 20.16
CA GLN A 131 -12.94 10.78 20.96
C GLN A 131 -13.03 12.07 20.15
N GLN A 132 -11.94 12.49 19.49
CA GLN A 132 -11.92 13.72 18.71
C GLN A 132 -12.86 13.69 17.49
N LEU A 133 -13.00 12.53 16.82
CA LEU A 133 -13.95 12.34 15.71
C LEU A 133 -15.40 12.54 16.20
N ASN A 134 -15.73 11.98 17.38
CA ASN A 134 -17.06 12.11 17.97
C ASN A 134 -17.33 13.55 18.42
N ASP A 135 -16.42 14.17 19.14
CA ASP A 135 -16.55 15.56 19.60
C ASP A 135 -16.76 16.55 18.45
N ARG A 136 -16.14 16.30 17.29
CA ARG A 136 -16.29 17.11 16.09
C ARG A 136 -17.43 16.66 15.17
N GLN A 137 -18.17 15.62 15.55
CA GLN A 137 -19.26 15.02 14.77
C GLN A 137 -18.81 14.58 13.35
N ARG A 138 -17.56 14.07 13.24
CA ARG A 138 -16.96 13.67 11.95
C ARG A 138 -16.86 12.16 11.77
N TRP A 139 -17.36 11.39 12.74
CA TRP A 139 -17.32 9.93 12.70
C TRP A 139 -17.96 9.35 11.42
N ALA A 140 -19.14 9.81 11.05
CA ALA A 140 -19.85 9.29 9.89
C ALA A 140 -19.08 9.51 8.56
N TRP A 141 -18.40 10.64 8.42
CA TRP A 141 -17.58 10.92 7.24
C TRP A 141 -16.33 10.04 7.20
N PHE A 142 -15.66 9.92 8.34
CA PHE A 142 -14.52 9.02 8.48
C PHE A 142 -14.90 7.57 8.17
N GLU A 143 -16.02 7.08 8.73
CA GLU A 143 -16.49 5.70 8.53
C GLU A 143 -16.83 5.41 7.07
N GLU A 144 -17.43 6.36 6.35
CA GLU A 144 -17.72 6.23 4.92
C GLU A 144 -16.43 6.12 4.10
N ASP A 145 -15.46 7.01 4.34
CA ASP A 145 -14.16 6.95 3.66
C ASP A 145 -13.40 5.66 3.99
N MET A 146 -13.44 5.22 5.27
CA MET A 146 -12.83 3.94 5.65
C MET A 146 -13.47 2.75 4.96
N ARG A 147 -14.79 2.75 4.82
CA ARG A 147 -15.51 1.68 4.11
C ARG A 147 -15.07 1.60 2.64
N GLN A 148 -14.91 2.74 1.98
CA GLN A 148 -14.43 2.80 0.60
C GLN A 148 -12.98 2.34 0.47
N ARG A 149 -12.10 2.71 1.42
CA ARG A 149 -10.70 2.30 1.44
C ARG A 149 -10.53 0.82 1.78
N ALA A 150 -11.24 0.33 2.79
CA ALA A 150 -11.17 -1.06 3.23
C ALA A 150 -11.89 -2.03 2.27
N ALA A 151 -12.80 -1.55 1.45
CA ALA A 151 -13.39 -2.33 0.35
C ALA A 151 -12.37 -2.51 -0.79
N TYR A 152 -11.14 -2.92 -0.44
CA TYR A 152 -10.11 -3.23 -1.42
C TYR A 152 -10.56 -4.43 -2.25
N ALA A 153 -10.98 -4.15 -3.48
CA ALA A 153 -11.18 -5.18 -4.48
C ALA A 153 -9.82 -5.54 -5.09
N GLU A 154 -9.66 -6.78 -5.59
CA GLU A 154 -8.50 -7.14 -6.37
C GLU A 154 -8.20 -6.03 -7.40
N PRO A 155 -6.98 -5.48 -7.42
CA PRO A 155 -6.66 -4.37 -8.30
C PRO A 155 -6.99 -4.74 -9.74
N GLN A 156 -7.86 -3.99 -10.36
CA GLN A 156 -8.22 -4.19 -11.76
C GLN A 156 -7.14 -3.55 -12.63
N PRO A 157 -6.29 -4.32 -13.32
CA PRO A 157 -5.17 -3.80 -14.11
C PRO A 157 -5.59 -2.71 -15.10
N GLN A 158 -6.80 -2.85 -15.67
CA GLN A 158 -7.39 -1.90 -16.61
C GLN A 158 -7.73 -0.53 -15.98
N LEU A 159 -7.71 -0.39 -14.65
CA LEU A 159 -7.97 0.89 -13.97
C LEU A 159 -6.70 1.63 -13.54
N TYR A 160 -5.53 1.02 -13.63
CA TYR A 160 -4.27 1.65 -13.20
C TYR A 160 -3.91 2.93 -13.97
N TYR A 161 -4.38 3.09 -15.21
CA TYR A 161 -4.18 4.32 -15.96
C TYR A 161 -4.68 5.57 -15.23
N ARG A 162 -5.68 5.45 -14.34
CA ARG A 162 -6.22 6.55 -13.53
C ARG A 162 -5.21 7.09 -12.50
N GLN A 163 -4.20 6.29 -12.14
CA GLN A 163 -3.16 6.66 -11.19
C GLN A 163 -1.96 7.34 -11.89
N VAL A 164 -1.88 7.28 -13.21
CA VAL A 164 -0.79 7.89 -13.96
C VAL A 164 -0.93 9.41 -13.95
N LYS A 165 0.11 10.09 -13.45
CA LYS A 165 0.14 11.56 -13.43
C LYS A 165 -0.04 12.12 -14.84
N ARG A 166 -0.89 13.14 -14.98
CA ARG A 166 -1.24 13.80 -16.25
C ARG A 166 -2.09 12.98 -17.22
N ALA A 167 -2.59 11.80 -16.86
CA ALA A 167 -3.52 11.03 -17.71
C ALA A 167 -4.74 11.87 -18.13
N TRP A 168 -5.17 12.81 -17.29
CA TRP A 168 -6.28 13.72 -17.57
C TRP A 168 -6.03 14.70 -18.75
N GLN A 169 -4.79 14.83 -19.23
CA GLN A 169 -4.43 15.68 -20.39
C GLN A 169 -4.59 14.97 -21.71
N LEU A 170 -4.81 13.66 -21.70
CA LEU A 170 -4.94 12.83 -22.89
C LEU A 170 -6.35 12.91 -23.48
N ASP A 171 -6.47 12.81 -24.79
CA ASP A 171 -7.73 12.61 -25.46
C ASP A 171 -8.25 11.16 -25.28
N GLU A 172 -9.45 10.87 -25.75
CA GLU A 172 -10.11 9.58 -25.59
C GLU A 172 -9.30 8.41 -26.20
N VAL A 173 -8.68 8.63 -27.35
CA VAL A 173 -7.88 7.61 -28.06
C VAL A 173 -6.60 7.33 -27.29
N GLN A 174 -5.90 8.39 -26.90
CA GLN A 174 -4.68 8.32 -26.09
C GLN A 174 -4.95 7.70 -24.73
N LEU A 175 -6.07 8.04 -24.09
CA LEU A 175 -6.45 7.48 -22.80
C LEU A 175 -6.74 5.98 -22.89
N SER A 176 -7.40 5.54 -23.99
CA SER A 176 -7.62 4.12 -24.28
C SER A 176 -6.30 3.38 -24.53
N ALA A 177 -5.34 4.01 -25.21
CA ALA A 177 -4.00 3.45 -25.38
C ALA A 177 -3.26 3.34 -24.04
N LEU A 178 -3.30 4.39 -23.19
CA LEU A 178 -2.70 4.36 -21.86
C LEU A 178 -3.30 3.26 -21.00
N GLN A 179 -4.61 3.05 -21.05
CA GLN A 179 -5.30 1.98 -20.32
C GLN A 179 -4.74 0.61 -20.68
N ARG A 180 -4.63 0.30 -21.99
CA ARG A 180 -4.06 -0.98 -22.47
C ARG A 180 -2.60 -1.15 -22.07
N LEU A 181 -1.80 -0.11 -22.19
CA LEU A 181 -0.39 -0.13 -21.78
C LEU A 181 -0.23 -0.37 -20.27
N CYS A 182 -1.06 0.25 -19.44
CA CYS A 182 -1.06 0.03 -17.99
C CYS A 182 -1.48 -1.38 -17.62
N GLU A 183 -2.54 -1.91 -18.25
CA GLU A 183 -2.99 -3.29 -18.06
C GLU A 183 -1.91 -4.30 -18.46
N TRP A 184 -1.29 -4.12 -19.63
CA TRP A 184 -0.18 -4.94 -20.08
C TRP A 184 0.99 -4.91 -19.08
N ARG A 185 1.40 -3.69 -18.63
CA ARG A 185 2.49 -3.54 -17.66
C ARG A 185 2.21 -4.25 -16.35
N GLU A 186 1.00 -4.12 -15.83
CA GLU A 186 0.62 -4.79 -14.58
C GLU A 186 0.69 -6.32 -14.72
N ASN A 187 0.14 -6.86 -15.80
CA ASN A 187 0.20 -8.28 -16.07
C ASN A 187 1.65 -8.78 -16.25
N ALA A 188 2.51 -7.98 -16.90
CA ALA A 188 3.94 -8.28 -17.02
C ALA A 188 4.66 -8.23 -15.67
N ALA A 189 4.37 -7.24 -14.83
CA ALA A 189 4.95 -7.09 -13.48
C ALA A 189 4.58 -8.27 -12.58
N ARG A 190 3.30 -8.68 -12.58
CA ARG A 190 2.81 -9.87 -11.85
C ARG A 190 3.51 -11.15 -12.31
N ARG A 191 3.56 -11.39 -13.62
CA ARG A 191 4.21 -12.58 -14.19
C ARG A 191 5.71 -12.65 -13.87
N LEU A 192 6.39 -11.50 -13.75
CA LEU A 192 7.82 -11.41 -13.47
C LEU A 192 8.13 -11.28 -11.98
N ASP A 193 7.12 -11.13 -11.16
CA ASP A 193 7.22 -10.87 -9.72
C ASP A 193 8.13 -9.67 -9.40
N VAL A 194 7.90 -8.56 -10.10
CA VAL A 194 8.66 -7.31 -9.91
C VAL A 194 7.73 -6.11 -9.78
N PRO A 195 8.16 -5.03 -9.13
CA PRO A 195 7.42 -3.76 -9.12
C PRO A 195 7.19 -3.23 -10.54
N ARG A 196 6.05 -2.59 -10.77
CA ARG A 196 5.64 -2.02 -12.09
C ARG A 196 6.71 -1.14 -12.74
N ASN A 197 7.40 -0.32 -11.95
CA ASN A 197 8.47 0.57 -12.43
C ASN A 197 9.73 -0.18 -12.91
N ARG A 198 9.90 -1.45 -12.51
CA ARG A 198 10.97 -2.32 -13.06
C ARG A 198 10.63 -2.88 -14.42
N VAL A 199 9.36 -2.84 -14.81
CA VAL A 199 8.94 -3.17 -16.17
C VAL A 199 9.09 -1.92 -17.05
N ILE A 200 8.29 -0.87 -16.81
CA ILE A 200 8.36 0.43 -17.51
C ILE A 200 7.80 1.51 -16.58
N TRP A 201 8.40 2.70 -16.58
CA TRP A 201 7.94 3.86 -15.83
C TRP A 201 6.65 4.47 -16.43
N ASP A 202 5.85 5.10 -15.58
CA ASP A 202 4.60 5.81 -15.97
C ASP A 202 4.84 6.86 -17.07
N GLU A 203 5.96 7.58 -16.99
CA GLU A 203 6.33 8.63 -17.95
C GLU A 203 6.47 8.09 -19.36
N HIS A 204 7.04 6.90 -19.53
CA HIS A 204 7.17 6.25 -20.82
C HIS A 204 5.82 5.78 -21.37
N LEU A 205 4.95 5.19 -20.52
CA LEU A 205 3.61 4.78 -20.93
C LEU A 205 2.77 5.97 -21.36
N LEU A 206 2.88 7.10 -20.66
CA LEU A 206 2.20 8.34 -21.02
C LEU A 206 2.70 8.86 -22.39
N ALA A 207 4.02 8.85 -22.60
CA ALA A 207 4.61 9.26 -23.87
C ALA A 207 4.18 8.33 -25.02
N PHE A 208 4.14 7.02 -24.79
CA PHE A 208 3.70 6.04 -25.80
C PHE A 208 2.23 6.22 -26.16
N ALA A 209 1.37 6.48 -25.19
CA ALA A 209 -0.04 6.74 -25.44
C ALA A 209 -0.31 7.98 -26.30
N GLN A 210 0.64 8.93 -26.35
CA GLN A 210 0.55 10.13 -27.20
C GLN A 210 1.06 9.93 -28.63
N LEU A 211 1.67 8.78 -28.92
CA LEU A 211 2.16 8.46 -30.24
C LEU A 211 1.08 7.79 -31.10
N HIS A 212 1.04 8.12 -32.39
CA HIS A 212 0.08 7.50 -33.33
C HIS A 212 0.37 6.02 -33.59
N SER A 213 1.64 5.63 -33.48
CA SER A 213 2.07 4.23 -33.63
C SER A 213 3.36 3.98 -32.86
N LEU A 214 3.51 2.77 -32.34
CA LEU A 214 4.74 2.30 -31.72
C LEU A 214 5.53 1.46 -32.75
N SER A 215 6.84 1.63 -32.75
CA SER A 215 7.80 0.83 -33.52
C SER A 215 9.04 0.58 -32.67
N GLU A 216 9.86 -0.40 -33.03
CA GLU A 216 11.13 -0.65 -32.30
C GLU A 216 12.02 0.60 -32.28
N SER A 217 12.09 1.34 -33.40
CA SER A 217 12.86 2.57 -33.48
C SER A 217 12.30 3.67 -32.55
N THR A 218 10.98 3.77 -32.42
CA THR A 218 10.33 4.71 -31.49
C THR A 218 10.59 4.32 -30.04
N LEU A 219 10.45 3.03 -29.72
CA LEU A 219 10.72 2.53 -28.37
C LEU A 219 12.19 2.74 -27.96
N ALA A 220 13.14 2.57 -28.88
CA ALA A 220 14.56 2.76 -28.64
C ALA A 220 14.95 4.22 -28.26
N ASN A 221 14.12 5.20 -28.60
CA ASN A 221 14.31 6.59 -28.18
C ASN A 221 13.97 6.83 -26.69
N PHE A 222 13.15 5.97 -26.09
CA PHE A 222 12.67 6.13 -24.73
C PHE A 222 13.21 5.07 -23.77
N LEU A 223 13.51 3.87 -24.26
CA LEU A 223 13.83 2.72 -23.44
C LEU A 223 15.25 2.18 -23.71
N PRO A 224 15.92 1.67 -22.65
CA PRO A 224 17.17 0.93 -22.86
C PRO A 224 16.99 -0.27 -23.81
N ALA A 225 18.00 -0.56 -24.61
CA ALA A 225 17.96 -1.65 -25.60
C ALA A 225 17.58 -3.02 -25.01
N ALA A 226 17.94 -3.29 -23.74
CA ALA A 226 17.55 -4.52 -23.05
C ALA A 226 16.04 -4.61 -22.81
N VAL A 227 15.39 -3.48 -22.50
CA VAL A 227 13.94 -3.39 -22.28
C VAL A 227 13.20 -3.54 -23.62
N VAL A 228 13.68 -2.88 -24.67
CA VAL A 228 13.13 -3.01 -26.03
C VAL A 228 13.21 -4.47 -26.52
N ARG A 229 14.36 -5.13 -26.37
CA ARG A 229 14.50 -6.56 -26.72
C ARG A 229 13.53 -7.46 -25.93
N ARG A 230 13.25 -7.13 -24.67
CA ARG A 230 12.42 -7.96 -23.81
C ARG A 230 10.93 -7.75 -24.05
N PHE A 231 10.51 -6.53 -24.29
CA PHE A 231 9.10 -6.14 -24.28
C PHE A 231 8.62 -5.47 -25.58
N GLY A 232 9.52 -5.15 -26.51
CA GLY A 232 9.21 -4.33 -27.67
C GLY A 232 8.08 -4.90 -28.53
N SER A 233 8.10 -6.19 -28.86
CA SER A 233 7.00 -6.82 -29.61
C SER A 233 5.65 -6.72 -28.89
N GLN A 234 5.62 -6.92 -27.60
CA GLN A 234 4.39 -6.86 -26.79
C GLN A 234 3.83 -5.43 -26.63
N LEU A 235 4.65 -4.41 -26.85
CA LEU A 235 4.24 -3.00 -26.79
C LEU A 235 3.74 -2.49 -28.14
N ILE A 236 4.15 -3.14 -29.24
CA ILE A 236 3.80 -2.75 -30.61
C ILE A 236 2.49 -3.42 -31.05
N ASP A 237 2.21 -4.63 -30.55
CA ASP A 237 0.98 -5.39 -30.81
C ASP A 237 -0.21 -4.80 -30.02
#